data_3d19cb26cee7aee61ec13b0278c7518e
#
_entry.id   3d19cb26cee7aee61ec13b0278c7518e
#
_cell.length_a   1.000
_cell.length_b   1.000
_cell.length_c   1.000
_cell.angle_alpha   90.00
_cell.angle_beta   90.00
_cell.angle_gamma   90.00
#
_symmetry.space_group_name_H-M   'P 1'
#
loop_
_entity.id
_entity.type
_entity.pdbx_description
1 polymer ?
#
loop_
_entity_poly.entity_id
_entity_poly.type
_entity_poly.pdbx_seq_one_letter_code
_entity_poly.pdbx_strand_id
1 'polypeptide(L)'
;MSKILVLYYSRTGNTEKMAKAIAEGAKNVGNVEVELNYHVEAEELGKFDAILVGAPTYHHDMPMDMKTLFEEAAVKGISLKGKVGAAFGSYGWSGEAPKFVLEIMKNKFEMLVLEPPLLVRYEPDQNVLGVCRDFGKRVSESLIHDA
;
A
#
# COMPACT_ATOMS: atom_id res chain seq x y z
N MET A 1 -6.86 9.72 -16.36
CA MET A 1 -5.94 8.63 -15.99
C MET A 1 -5.88 8.51 -14.47
N SER A 2 -6.13 7.32 -13.96
CA SER A 2 -6.08 7.07 -12.52
C SER A 2 -4.64 7.07 -12.01
N LYS A 3 -4.45 7.55 -10.79
CA LYS A 3 -3.14 7.63 -10.15
C LYS A 3 -3.06 6.68 -8.96
N ILE A 4 -2.02 5.86 -8.93
CA ILE A 4 -1.78 4.88 -7.88
C ILE A 4 -0.47 5.22 -7.17
N LEU A 5 -0.51 5.29 -5.85
CA LEU A 5 0.69 5.40 -5.03
C LEU A 5 1.02 4.04 -4.44
N VAL A 6 2.26 3.60 -4.63
CA VAL A 6 2.82 2.46 -3.91
C VAL A 6 3.86 3.03 -2.95
N LEU A 7 3.49 3.16 -1.70
CA LEU A 7 4.33 3.72 -0.65
C LEU A 7 4.87 2.57 0.21
N TYR A 8 6.17 2.52 0.42
CA TYR A 8 6.75 1.43 1.20
C TYR A 8 7.73 1.93 2.24
N TYR A 9 7.75 1.23 3.35
CA TYR A 9 8.77 1.36 4.39
C TYR A 9 9.51 0.03 4.41
N SER A 10 10.82 0.06 4.31
CA SER A 10 11.59 -1.18 4.22
C SER A 10 12.92 -1.03 4.95
N ARG A 11 13.18 -1.96 5.87
CA ARG A 11 14.42 -1.99 6.64
C ARG A 11 15.44 -2.93 6.02
N THR A 12 14.97 -4.09 5.57
CA THR A 12 15.83 -5.14 5.02
C THR A 12 15.81 -5.22 3.50
N GLY A 13 14.92 -4.46 2.85
CA GLY A 13 14.73 -4.50 1.41
C GLY A 13 13.66 -5.48 0.94
N ASN A 14 13.11 -6.31 1.80
CA ASN A 14 12.11 -7.31 1.40
C ASN A 14 10.79 -6.66 1.02
N THR A 15 10.28 -5.73 1.83
CA THR A 15 9.06 -4.99 1.50
C THR A 15 9.26 -4.14 0.26
N GLU A 16 10.46 -3.61 0.05
CA GLU A 16 10.79 -2.87 -1.16
C GLU A 16 10.69 -3.75 -2.41
N LYS A 17 11.19 -4.99 -2.35
CA LYS A 17 11.07 -5.93 -3.47
C LYS A 17 9.61 -6.20 -3.81
N MET A 18 8.77 -6.36 -2.79
CA MET A 18 7.33 -6.52 -2.98
C MET A 18 6.73 -5.28 -3.66
N ALA A 19 7.08 -4.10 -3.16
CA ALA A 19 6.57 -2.83 -3.68
C ALA A 19 6.90 -2.65 -5.15
N LYS A 20 8.12 -2.96 -5.55
CA LYS A 20 8.54 -2.87 -6.95
C LYS A 20 7.75 -3.81 -7.85
N ALA A 21 7.53 -5.04 -7.41
CA ALA A 21 6.74 -6.02 -8.17
C ALA A 21 5.27 -5.60 -8.28
N ILE A 22 4.70 -5.09 -7.19
CA ILE A 22 3.32 -4.58 -7.19
C ILE A 22 3.18 -3.42 -8.17
N ALA A 23 4.11 -2.48 -8.14
CA ALA A 23 4.09 -1.32 -9.06
C ALA A 23 4.20 -1.77 -10.51
N GLU A 24 5.04 -2.75 -10.79
CA GLU A 24 5.18 -3.31 -12.15
C GLU A 24 3.87 -3.90 -12.64
N GLY A 25 3.21 -4.71 -11.80
CA GLY A 25 1.93 -5.31 -12.18
C GLY A 25 0.83 -4.28 -12.39
N ALA A 26 0.81 -3.24 -11.55
CA ALA A 26 -0.16 -2.16 -11.68
C ALA A 26 0.02 -1.40 -13.00
N LYS A 27 1.26 -1.14 -13.41
CA LYS A 27 1.57 -0.42 -14.65
C LYS A 27 1.13 -1.18 -15.90
N ASN A 28 1.12 -2.51 -15.84
CA ASN A 28 0.83 -3.33 -17.01
C ASN A 28 -0.62 -3.29 -17.46
N VAL A 29 -1.52 -2.76 -16.65
CA VAL A 29 -2.94 -2.69 -17.00
C VAL A 29 -3.23 -1.57 -18.01
N GLY A 30 -2.44 -0.52 -18.02
CA GLY A 30 -2.67 0.65 -18.86
C GLY A 30 -3.68 1.63 -18.26
N ASN A 31 -3.68 2.86 -18.75
CA ASN A 31 -4.53 3.96 -18.27
C ASN A 31 -4.39 4.26 -16.77
N VAL A 32 -3.26 3.89 -16.19
CA VAL A 32 -2.93 4.21 -14.81
C VAL A 32 -1.54 4.81 -14.76
N GLU A 33 -1.35 5.72 -13.83
CA GLU A 33 -0.07 6.31 -13.52
C GLU A 33 0.34 5.79 -12.16
N VAL A 34 1.51 5.16 -12.04
CA VAL A 34 1.96 4.54 -10.81
C VAL A 34 3.20 5.26 -10.30
N GLU A 35 3.11 5.74 -9.06
CA GLU A 35 4.26 6.31 -8.36
C GLU A 35 4.72 5.36 -7.27
N LEU A 36 5.99 4.99 -7.31
CA LEU A 36 6.62 4.16 -6.30
C LEU A 36 7.50 5.07 -5.45
N ASN A 37 7.25 5.15 -4.16
CA ASN A 37 7.97 6.06 -3.28
C ASN A 37 8.14 5.47 -1.89
N TYR A 38 9.13 5.95 -1.17
CA TYR A 38 9.36 5.57 0.22
C TYR A 38 9.06 6.71 1.19
N HIS A 39 8.70 7.87 0.67
CA HIS A 39 8.33 9.03 1.49
C HIS A 39 7.39 9.95 0.71
N VAL A 40 6.28 10.32 1.32
CA VAL A 40 5.38 11.34 0.79
C VAL A 40 4.89 12.22 1.93
N GLU A 41 4.53 13.46 1.61
CA GLU A 41 3.88 14.34 2.57
C GLU A 41 2.40 14.01 2.65
N ALA A 42 1.77 14.29 3.80
CA ALA A 42 0.36 13.98 4.00
C ALA A 42 -0.54 14.63 2.93
N GLU A 43 -0.23 15.86 2.52
CA GLU A 43 -1.00 16.58 1.50
C GLU A 43 -1.00 15.87 0.15
N GLU A 44 0.06 15.11 -0.14
CA GLU A 44 0.18 14.40 -1.43
C GLU A 44 -0.78 13.22 -1.53
N LEU A 45 -1.20 12.65 -0.39
CA LEU A 45 -2.09 11.49 -0.39
C LEU A 45 -3.39 11.74 -1.14
N GLY A 46 -3.91 12.95 -1.05
CA GLY A 46 -5.18 13.31 -1.70
C GLY A 46 -5.12 13.31 -3.23
N LYS A 47 -3.93 13.27 -3.83
CA LYS A 47 -3.76 13.30 -5.29
C LYS A 47 -3.96 11.95 -5.95
N PHE A 48 -4.00 10.88 -5.17
CA PHE A 48 -4.07 9.52 -5.70
C PHE A 48 -5.47 8.96 -5.62
N ASP A 49 -5.79 8.07 -6.55
CA ASP A 49 -7.07 7.34 -6.56
C ASP A 49 -6.96 6.03 -5.78
N ALA A 50 -5.77 5.48 -5.71
CA ALA A 50 -5.48 4.31 -4.89
C ALA A 50 -4.17 4.52 -4.14
N ILE A 51 -4.12 4.05 -2.90
CA ILE A 51 -2.94 4.14 -2.05
C ILE A 51 -2.64 2.74 -1.51
N LEU A 52 -1.50 2.19 -1.91
CA LEU A 52 -1.02 0.90 -1.43
C LEU A 52 0.16 1.17 -0.51
N VAL A 53 0.11 0.63 0.70
CA VAL A 53 1.14 0.89 1.69
C VAL A 53 1.82 -0.41 2.09
N GLY A 54 3.14 -0.44 1.92
CA GLY A 54 3.98 -1.55 2.34
C GLY A 54 4.64 -1.25 3.67
N ALA A 55 4.44 -2.15 4.64
CA ALA A 55 4.94 -1.96 5.99
C ALA A 55 5.52 -3.25 6.56
N PRO A 56 6.80 -3.23 6.96
CA PRO A 56 7.32 -4.31 7.77
C PRO A 56 6.74 -4.21 9.18
N THR A 57 6.65 -5.35 9.88
CA THR A 57 6.17 -5.36 11.25
C THR A 57 7.34 -5.26 12.21
N TYR A 58 7.32 -4.24 13.08
CA TYR A 58 8.30 -4.04 14.14
C TYR A 58 7.61 -4.14 15.48
N HIS A 59 8.07 -5.04 16.33
CA HIS A 59 7.49 -5.21 17.67
C HIS A 59 5.96 -5.32 17.63
N HIS A 60 5.44 -6.13 16.69
CA HIS A 60 4.01 -6.36 16.48
C HIS A 60 3.24 -5.11 16.03
N ASP A 61 3.92 -4.10 15.47
CA ASP A 61 3.29 -2.84 15.08
C ASP A 61 3.89 -2.30 13.79
N MET A 62 3.24 -1.29 13.24
CA MET A 62 3.72 -0.59 12.03
C MET A 62 4.83 0.40 12.39
N PRO A 63 5.66 0.79 11.39
CA PRO A 63 6.71 1.80 11.63
C PRO A 63 6.14 3.14 12.09
N MET A 64 6.91 3.84 12.93
CA MET A 64 6.51 5.14 13.48
C MET A 64 6.26 6.18 12.39
N ASP A 65 7.10 6.22 11.35
CA ASP A 65 6.94 7.18 10.26
C ASP A 65 5.60 7.03 9.56
N MET A 66 5.10 5.81 9.47
CA MET A 66 3.80 5.53 8.88
C MET A 66 2.67 6.02 9.78
N LYS A 67 2.79 5.80 11.09
CA LYS A 67 1.82 6.32 12.06
C LYS A 67 1.75 7.83 11.97
N THR A 68 2.90 8.49 11.90
CA THR A 68 3.00 9.94 11.81
C THR A 68 2.32 10.45 10.54
N LEU A 69 2.53 9.79 9.41
CA LEU A 69 1.90 10.17 8.14
C LEU A 69 0.37 10.15 8.25
N PHE A 70 -0.20 9.08 8.79
CA PHE A 70 -1.65 8.97 8.94
C PHE A 70 -2.18 9.98 9.96
N GLU A 71 -1.47 10.21 11.05
CA GLU A 71 -1.86 11.21 12.04
C GLU A 71 -1.88 12.60 11.45
N GLU A 72 -0.86 12.97 10.68
CA GLU A 72 -0.81 14.26 10.01
C GLU A 72 -1.94 14.42 8.99
N ALA A 73 -2.22 13.37 8.22
CA ALA A 73 -3.32 13.40 7.26
C ALA A 73 -4.64 13.65 7.97
N ALA A 74 -4.87 13.00 9.11
CA ALA A 74 -6.09 13.20 9.88
C ALA A 74 -6.19 14.63 10.45
N VAL A 75 -5.10 15.14 11.02
CA VAL A 75 -5.06 16.49 11.61
C VAL A 75 -5.30 17.56 10.54
N LYS A 76 -4.71 17.38 9.36
CA LYS A 76 -4.85 18.35 8.26
C LYS A 76 -6.16 18.21 7.49
N GLY A 77 -6.98 17.23 7.84
CA GLY A 77 -8.27 17.03 7.19
C GLY A 77 -8.17 16.54 5.75
N ILE A 78 -7.11 15.78 5.43
CA ILE A 78 -6.97 15.23 4.10
C ILE A 78 -8.03 14.15 3.89
N SER A 79 -8.91 14.35 2.90
CA SER A 79 -9.97 13.40 2.63
C SER A 79 -9.48 12.27 1.72
N LEU A 80 -9.62 11.04 2.19
CA LEU A 80 -9.29 9.85 1.41
C LEU A 80 -10.53 8.98 1.19
N LYS A 81 -11.69 9.51 1.54
CA LYS A 81 -12.96 8.78 1.47
C LYS A 81 -13.24 8.27 0.06
N GLY A 82 -13.57 7.00 -0.05
CA GLY A 82 -13.90 6.36 -1.31
C GLY A 82 -12.71 5.98 -2.18
N LYS A 83 -11.49 6.36 -1.80
CA LYS A 83 -10.29 5.95 -2.53
C LYS A 83 -9.98 4.50 -2.22
N VAL A 84 -9.34 3.81 -3.16
CA VAL A 84 -8.96 2.41 -2.96
C VAL A 84 -7.72 2.34 -2.06
N GLY A 85 -7.76 1.47 -1.08
CA GLY A 85 -6.64 1.25 -0.17
C GLY A 85 -6.24 -0.21 -0.15
N ALA A 86 -4.95 -0.47 -0.03
CA ALA A 86 -4.41 -1.82 0.10
C ALA A 86 -3.14 -1.77 0.94
N ALA A 87 -2.80 -2.90 1.56
CA ALA A 87 -1.60 -3.00 2.37
C ALA A 87 -0.87 -4.30 2.09
N PHE A 88 0.44 -4.26 2.25
CA PHE A 88 1.30 -5.42 2.04
C PHE A 88 2.53 -5.32 2.94
N GLY A 89 3.27 -6.40 3.05
CA GLY A 89 4.51 -6.36 3.80
C GLY A 89 5.16 -7.71 3.96
N SER A 90 6.47 -7.68 4.16
CA SER A 90 7.27 -8.83 4.53
C SER A 90 7.40 -8.88 6.05
N TYR A 91 7.43 -10.07 6.62
CA TYR A 91 7.58 -10.24 8.06
C TYR A 91 8.46 -11.45 8.37
N GLY A 92 9.07 -11.44 9.56
CA GLY A 92 9.84 -12.59 10.05
C GLY A 92 9.11 -13.35 11.12
N TRP A 93 8.56 -12.64 12.09
CA TRP A 93 7.90 -13.24 13.26
C TRP A 93 6.39 -13.15 13.17
N SER A 94 5.85 -11.96 12.91
CA SER A 94 4.41 -11.72 12.84
C SER A 94 4.12 -10.65 11.79
N GLY A 95 2.92 -10.62 11.25
CA GLY A 95 2.55 -9.78 10.12
C GLY A 95 1.45 -8.77 10.44
N GLU A 96 1.41 -8.18 11.63
CA GLU A 96 0.33 -7.30 12.04
C GLU A 96 0.33 -5.92 11.38
N ALA A 97 1.52 -5.39 11.00
CA ALA A 97 1.60 -4.02 10.51
C ALA A 97 0.69 -3.73 9.30
N PRO A 98 0.69 -4.53 8.21
CA PRO A 98 -0.23 -4.26 7.11
C PRO A 98 -1.70 -4.34 7.51
N LYS A 99 -2.03 -5.20 8.46
CA LYS A 99 -3.39 -5.31 8.98
C LYS A 99 -3.82 -4.04 9.69
N PHE A 100 -2.94 -3.47 10.52
CA PHE A 100 -3.21 -2.21 11.21
C PHE A 100 -3.37 -1.06 10.21
N VAL A 101 -2.57 -1.06 9.13
CA VAL A 101 -2.70 -0.07 8.08
C VAL A 101 -4.09 -0.14 7.43
N LEU A 102 -4.57 -1.34 7.10
CA LEU A 102 -5.90 -1.51 6.52
C LEU A 102 -6.99 -1.02 7.47
N GLU A 103 -6.85 -1.29 8.77
CA GLU A 103 -7.82 -0.83 9.76
C GLU A 103 -7.89 0.69 9.81
N ILE A 104 -6.75 1.36 9.76
CA ILE A 104 -6.70 2.83 9.72
C ILE A 104 -7.37 3.35 8.46
N MET A 105 -7.03 2.79 7.31
CA MET A 105 -7.62 3.19 6.03
C MET A 105 -9.14 3.04 6.03
N LYS A 106 -9.62 1.91 6.50
CA LYS A 106 -11.04 1.59 6.49
C LYS A 106 -11.83 2.39 7.53
N ASN A 107 -11.36 2.39 8.78
CA ASN A 107 -12.13 2.94 9.89
C ASN A 107 -11.94 4.43 10.10
N LYS A 108 -10.74 4.96 9.83
CA LYS A 108 -10.45 6.37 10.05
C LYS A 108 -10.63 7.22 8.81
N PHE A 109 -10.28 6.69 7.64
CA PHE A 109 -10.33 7.44 6.39
C PHE A 109 -11.47 7.02 5.46
N GLU A 110 -12.23 6.00 5.81
CA GLU A 110 -13.37 5.51 5.03
C GLU A 110 -13.00 5.15 3.59
N MET A 111 -11.83 4.56 3.43
CA MET A 111 -11.37 4.08 2.13
C MET A 111 -11.99 2.73 1.78
N LEU A 112 -12.05 2.42 0.50
CA LEU A 112 -12.47 1.10 0.00
C LEU A 112 -11.23 0.22 0.00
N VAL A 113 -11.10 -0.63 1.03
CA VAL A 113 -9.90 -1.44 1.20
C VAL A 113 -10.03 -2.81 0.54
N LEU A 114 -8.93 -3.28 -0.05
CA LEU A 114 -8.83 -4.63 -0.58
C LEU A 114 -8.31 -5.54 0.53
N GLU A 115 -9.09 -6.54 0.89
CA GLU A 115 -8.76 -7.48 1.96
C GLU A 115 -8.60 -8.87 1.38
N PRO A 116 -7.72 -9.69 1.96
CA PRO A 116 -6.80 -9.41 3.07
C PRO A 116 -5.54 -8.66 2.61
N PRO A 117 -4.70 -8.17 3.55
CA PRO A 117 -3.42 -7.60 3.17
C PRO A 117 -2.52 -8.69 2.59
N LEU A 118 -1.62 -8.31 1.69
CA LEU A 118 -0.67 -9.26 1.11
C LEU A 118 0.54 -9.39 2.02
N LEU A 119 0.69 -10.54 2.65
CA LEU A 119 1.75 -10.82 3.61
C LEU A 119 2.71 -11.86 3.06
N VAL A 120 4.01 -11.60 3.20
CA VAL A 120 5.05 -12.53 2.78
C VAL A 120 6.01 -12.74 3.93
N ARG A 121 6.27 -14.00 4.29
CA ARG A 121 7.21 -14.32 5.34
C ARG A 121 8.63 -14.31 4.77
N TYR A 122 9.51 -13.53 5.40
CA TYR A 122 10.92 -13.39 5.01
C TYR A 122 11.10 -12.81 3.60
N GLU A 123 12.09 -13.28 2.86
CA GLU A 123 12.40 -12.75 1.54
C GLU A 123 11.45 -13.31 0.47
N PRO A 124 10.86 -12.45 -0.38
CA PRO A 124 10.00 -12.94 -1.45
C PRO A 124 10.81 -13.65 -2.53
N ASP A 125 10.37 -14.87 -2.91
CA ASP A 125 10.94 -15.62 -4.02
C ASP A 125 10.24 -15.23 -5.33
N GLN A 126 10.63 -15.86 -6.44
CA GLN A 126 10.07 -15.53 -7.75
C GLN A 126 8.57 -15.80 -7.85
N ASN A 127 8.10 -16.85 -7.19
CA ASN A 127 6.65 -17.15 -7.18
C ASN A 127 5.88 -16.08 -6.42
N VAL A 128 6.40 -15.64 -5.29
CA VAL A 128 5.78 -14.59 -4.48
C VAL A 128 5.80 -13.25 -5.21
N LEU A 129 6.88 -12.94 -5.93
CA LEU A 129 6.92 -11.71 -6.72
C LEU A 129 5.86 -11.72 -7.83
N GLY A 130 5.56 -12.91 -8.38
CA GLY A 130 4.44 -13.07 -9.31
C GLY A 130 3.10 -12.75 -8.65
N VAL A 131 2.89 -13.19 -7.41
CA VAL A 131 1.70 -12.86 -6.63
C VAL A 131 1.62 -11.35 -6.39
N CYS A 132 2.76 -10.72 -6.12
CA CYS A 132 2.82 -9.26 -5.94
C CYS A 132 2.40 -8.53 -7.22
N ARG A 133 2.88 -8.96 -8.38
CA ARG A 133 2.48 -8.37 -9.66
C ARG A 133 0.97 -8.52 -9.89
N ASP A 134 0.42 -9.68 -9.59
CA ASP A 134 -1.03 -9.91 -9.71
C ASP A 134 -1.82 -9.02 -8.75
N PHE A 135 -1.31 -8.80 -7.55
CA PHE A 135 -1.94 -7.90 -6.58
C PHE A 135 -2.02 -6.47 -7.12
N GLY A 136 -0.92 -5.97 -7.69
CA GLY A 136 -0.91 -4.65 -8.30
C GLY A 136 -1.87 -4.53 -9.48
N LYS A 137 -1.92 -5.57 -10.30
CA LYS A 137 -2.86 -5.64 -11.43
C LYS A 137 -4.30 -5.57 -10.96
N ARG A 138 -4.65 -6.29 -9.89
CA ARG A 138 -6.01 -6.26 -9.33
C ARG A 138 -6.40 -4.87 -8.85
N VAL A 139 -5.48 -4.14 -8.24
CA VAL A 139 -5.75 -2.77 -7.80
C VAL A 139 -6.06 -1.88 -9.01
N SER A 140 -5.23 -1.95 -10.05
CA SER A 140 -5.45 -1.16 -11.26
C SER A 140 -6.77 -1.51 -11.94
N GLU A 141 -7.11 -2.79 -12.02
CA GLU A 141 -8.36 -3.23 -12.62
C GLU A 141 -9.58 -2.72 -11.83
N SER A 142 -9.48 -2.66 -10.50
CA SER A 142 -10.58 -2.15 -9.68
C SER A 142 -10.87 -0.68 -9.97
N LEU A 143 -9.85 0.11 -10.28
CA LEU A 143 -10.02 1.53 -10.61
C LEU A 143 -10.67 1.71 -11.99
N ILE A 144 -10.33 0.85 -12.93
CA ILE A 144 -10.87 0.93 -14.28
C ILE A 144 -12.35 0.55 -14.29
N HIS A 145 -12.74 -0.48 -13.55
CA HIS A 145 -14.12 -0.94 -13.49
C HIS A 145 -15.05 0.02 -12.77
N ASP A 146 -14.50 0.85 -11.86
CA ASP A 146 -15.28 1.82 -11.11
C ASP A 146 -15.43 3.16 -11.84
N ALA A 147 -14.81 3.30 -13.01
CA ALA A 147 -14.83 4.53 -13.76
C ALA A 147 -16.11 4.70 -14.60
#